data_c6ef4f65e419447aec6932689ce09286
#
_entry.id   c6ef4f65e419447aec6932689ce09286
#
_cell.length_a   1.000
_cell.length_b   1.000
_cell.length_c   1.000
_cell.angle_alpha   90.00
_cell.angle_beta   90.00
_cell.angle_gamma   90.00
#
_symmetry.space_group_name_H-M   'P 1'
#
loop_
_entity.id
_entity.type
_entity.pdbx_description
1 polymer ?
#
loop_
_entity_poly.entity_id
_entity_poly.type
_entity_poly.pdbx_seq_one_letter_code
_entity_poly.pdbx_strand_id
1 'polypeptide(L)'
;MADAAFLALTVITIGSAIAALEMRSLIYGSIALMGTLGGIAGFFFLLDAPFVALFQLAVYVGSIAVLILFTVMLVKRELIFKKIEDRKRKFAGIGLMLIIMVSLGAVFLDSGIKTITTDEPPVDFRDIGADFVIYYWPALILMGLILAGSVTGALILARREDVEMTNELVDFTLVSVALLAIGIYGLAVKRNFIRMLFAVEIIINAANLNLVAFGRFIPDSGGQTLALFSIAIAAAEVAVGLSLIIVAYRMYQNVDIADFRSLKG
;
A
#
# COMPACT_ATOMS: atom_id res chain seq x y z
N MET A 1 -24.02 -1.72 -11.44
CA MET A 1 -22.94 -1.01 -12.19
C MET A 1 -21.66 -0.86 -11.36
N ALA A 2 -21.78 -0.65 -10.04
CA ALA A 2 -20.61 -0.63 -9.13
C ALA A 2 -19.79 -1.93 -9.20
N ASP A 3 -20.43 -3.09 -9.28
CA ASP A 3 -19.78 -4.39 -9.30
C ASP A 3 -18.82 -4.59 -10.48
N ALA A 4 -19.18 -4.12 -11.68
CA ALA A 4 -18.31 -4.24 -12.86
C ALA A 4 -17.08 -3.32 -12.75
N ALA A 5 -17.24 -2.09 -12.23
CA ALA A 5 -16.14 -1.16 -12.00
C ALA A 5 -15.22 -1.68 -10.90
N PHE A 6 -15.78 -2.20 -9.80
CA PHE A 6 -15.04 -2.83 -8.72
C PHE A 6 -14.21 -4.03 -9.20
N LEU A 7 -14.82 -4.94 -9.96
CA LEU A 7 -14.12 -6.10 -10.52
C LEU A 7 -12.99 -5.70 -11.47
N ALA A 8 -13.22 -4.73 -12.33
CA ALA A 8 -12.19 -4.22 -13.25
C ALA A 8 -11.02 -3.61 -12.48
N LEU A 9 -11.29 -2.76 -11.49
CA LEU A 9 -10.26 -2.16 -10.63
C LEU A 9 -9.50 -3.23 -9.83
N THR A 10 -10.19 -4.25 -9.30
CA THR A 10 -9.57 -5.36 -8.59
C THR A 10 -8.56 -6.09 -9.46
N VAL A 11 -8.95 -6.46 -10.68
CA VAL A 11 -8.06 -7.16 -11.62
C VAL A 11 -6.86 -6.29 -11.99
N ILE A 12 -7.08 -5.01 -12.28
CA ILE A 12 -6.00 -4.07 -12.63
C ILE A 12 -5.05 -3.90 -11.44
N THR A 13 -5.57 -3.64 -10.24
CA THR A 13 -4.76 -3.34 -9.06
C THR A 13 -3.94 -4.55 -8.63
N ILE A 14 -4.57 -5.72 -8.48
CA ILE A 14 -3.87 -6.95 -8.08
C ILE A 14 -2.91 -7.41 -9.17
N GLY A 15 -3.32 -7.38 -10.43
CA GLY A 15 -2.47 -7.75 -11.56
C GLY A 15 -1.25 -6.85 -11.67
N SER A 16 -1.42 -5.54 -11.50
CA SER A 16 -0.33 -4.57 -11.50
C SER A 16 0.59 -4.74 -10.29
N ALA A 17 0.08 -5.06 -9.10
CA ALA A 17 0.88 -5.31 -7.90
C ALA A 17 1.80 -6.54 -8.07
N ILE A 18 1.25 -7.61 -8.61
CA ILE A 18 2.06 -8.81 -8.94
C ILE A 18 3.10 -8.46 -10.01
N ALA A 19 2.71 -7.75 -11.05
CA ALA A 19 3.60 -7.34 -12.13
C ALA A 19 4.74 -6.45 -11.62
N ALA A 20 4.48 -5.50 -10.70
CA ALA A 20 5.48 -4.62 -10.11
C ALA A 20 6.62 -5.42 -9.45
N LEU A 21 6.31 -6.54 -8.82
CA LEU A 21 7.29 -7.39 -8.12
C LEU A 21 7.95 -8.43 -9.04
N GLU A 22 7.21 -8.97 -10.02
CA GLU A 22 7.67 -10.11 -10.83
C GLU A 22 8.30 -9.70 -12.17
N MET A 23 8.06 -8.49 -12.68
CA MET A 23 8.67 -8.04 -13.94
C MET A 23 10.19 -8.03 -13.85
N ARG A 24 10.83 -8.50 -14.92
CA ARG A 24 12.30 -8.54 -15.00
C ARG A 24 12.93 -7.15 -15.04
N SER A 25 12.31 -6.22 -15.73
CA SER A 25 12.76 -4.83 -15.83
C SER A 25 12.18 -4.00 -14.69
N LEU A 26 13.03 -3.27 -13.95
CA LEU A 26 12.59 -2.36 -12.90
C LEU A 26 11.76 -1.18 -13.45
N ILE A 27 12.04 -0.75 -14.69
CA ILE A 27 11.26 0.31 -15.35
C ILE A 27 9.82 -0.15 -15.53
N TYR A 28 9.60 -1.34 -16.10
CA TYR A 28 8.25 -1.88 -16.24
C TYR A 28 7.63 -2.21 -14.89
N GLY A 29 8.42 -2.62 -13.89
CA GLY A 29 7.97 -2.79 -12.51
C GLY A 29 7.47 -1.48 -11.90
N SER A 30 8.18 -0.36 -12.13
CA SER A 30 7.76 0.98 -11.67
C SER A 30 6.46 1.42 -12.33
N ILE A 31 6.30 1.17 -13.64
CA ILE A 31 5.07 1.47 -14.37
C ILE A 31 3.90 0.61 -13.84
N ALA A 32 4.16 -0.66 -13.55
CA ALA A 32 3.17 -1.53 -12.94
C ALA A 32 2.78 -1.08 -11.53
N LEU A 33 3.76 -0.57 -10.73
CA LEU A 33 3.46 0.05 -9.44
C LEU A 33 2.56 1.29 -9.60
N MET A 34 2.80 2.15 -10.60
CA MET A 34 1.87 3.26 -10.91
C MET A 34 0.45 2.75 -11.18
N GLY A 35 0.31 1.62 -11.91
CA GLY A 35 -0.97 0.98 -12.14
C GLY A 35 -1.65 0.51 -10.85
N THR A 36 -0.89 -0.05 -9.91
CA THR A 36 -1.39 -0.44 -8.58
C THR A 36 -1.90 0.77 -7.80
N LEU A 37 -1.09 1.82 -7.71
CA LEU A 37 -1.42 3.03 -6.97
C LEU A 37 -2.61 3.79 -7.58
N GLY A 38 -2.69 3.81 -8.91
CA GLY A 38 -3.84 4.37 -9.64
C GLY A 38 -5.12 3.55 -9.44
N GLY A 39 -5.02 2.22 -9.41
CA GLY A 39 -6.14 1.34 -9.11
C GLY A 39 -6.69 1.55 -7.69
N ILE A 40 -5.80 1.77 -6.70
CA ILE A 40 -6.18 2.11 -5.33
C ILE A 40 -6.91 3.47 -5.29
N ALA A 41 -6.45 4.47 -6.04
CA ALA A 41 -7.17 5.73 -6.18
C ALA A 41 -8.59 5.52 -6.77
N GLY A 42 -8.73 4.60 -7.72
CA GLY A 42 -10.03 4.18 -8.25
C GLY A 42 -10.95 3.60 -7.17
N PHE A 43 -10.42 2.77 -6.26
CA PHE A 43 -11.19 2.28 -5.11
C PHE A 43 -11.62 3.41 -4.16
N PHE A 44 -10.77 4.42 -3.93
CA PHE A 44 -11.15 5.58 -3.13
C PHE A 44 -12.29 6.38 -3.77
N PHE A 45 -12.35 6.46 -5.12
CA PHE A 45 -13.52 7.04 -5.80
C PHE A 45 -14.78 6.19 -5.61
N LEU A 46 -14.69 4.86 -5.67
CA LEU A 46 -15.83 3.97 -5.41
C LEU A 46 -16.30 4.02 -3.94
N LEU A 47 -15.42 4.40 -3.02
CA LEU A 47 -15.72 4.60 -1.61
C LEU A 47 -16.24 6.01 -1.28
N ASP A 48 -16.62 6.81 -2.28
CA ASP A 48 -17.05 8.20 -2.12
C ASP A 48 -16.04 9.06 -1.32
N ALA A 49 -14.73 8.78 -1.50
CA ALA A 49 -13.63 9.51 -0.90
C ALA A 49 -12.79 10.25 -1.98
N PRO A 50 -13.40 11.17 -2.76
CA PRO A 50 -12.73 11.77 -3.93
C PRO A 50 -11.55 12.64 -3.56
N PHE A 51 -11.54 13.27 -2.38
CA PHE A 51 -10.39 14.05 -1.91
C PHE A 51 -9.16 13.15 -1.69
N VAL A 52 -9.34 12.01 -1.02
CA VAL A 52 -8.27 11.02 -0.81
C VAL A 52 -7.81 10.44 -2.14
N ALA A 53 -8.74 10.16 -3.06
CA ALA A 53 -8.42 9.67 -4.39
C ALA A 53 -7.56 10.65 -5.19
N LEU A 54 -7.91 11.95 -5.19
CA LEU A 54 -7.13 13.00 -5.85
C LEU A 54 -5.75 13.17 -5.21
N PHE A 55 -5.69 13.10 -3.88
CA PHE A 55 -4.43 13.17 -3.14
C PHE A 55 -3.52 11.96 -3.45
N GLN A 56 -4.10 10.76 -3.50
CA GLN A 56 -3.42 9.54 -3.93
C GLN A 56 -2.83 9.68 -5.34
N LEU A 57 -3.61 10.21 -6.31
CA LEU A 57 -3.13 10.44 -7.67
C LEU A 57 -2.02 11.48 -7.71
N ALA A 58 -2.18 12.61 -7.04
CA ALA A 58 -1.22 13.71 -7.07
C ALA A 58 0.11 13.33 -6.38
N VAL A 59 0.05 12.73 -5.20
CA VAL A 59 1.23 12.42 -4.38
C VAL A 59 1.86 11.09 -4.81
N TYR A 60 1.09 9.99 -4.83
CA TYR A 60 1.66 8.69 -5.12
C TYR A 60 1.95 8.48 -6.60
N VAL A 61 0.96 8.70 -7.46
CA VAL A 61 1.14 8.44 -8.89
C VAL A 61 1.95 9.57 -9.53
N GLY A 62 1.65 10.82 -9.18
CA GLY A 62 2.30 12.01 -9.77
C GLY A 62 3.72 12.24 -9.26
N SER A 63 3.98 12.09 -7.97
CA SER A 63 5.29 12.42 -7.39
C SER A 63 6.13 11.19 -7.07
N ILE A 64 5.63 10.29 -6.24
CA ILE A 64 6.42 9.17 -5.72
C ILE A 64 6.77 8.18 -6.83
N ALA A 65 5.80 7.74 -7.62
CA ALA A 65 6.03 6.77 -8.67
C ALA A 65 6.96 7.33 -9.76
N VAL A 66 6.87 8.63 -10.05
CA VAL A 66 7.80 9.32 -10.97
C VAL A 66 9.21 9.36 -10.39
N LEU A 67 9.38 9.68 -9.09
CA LEU A 67 10.69 9.63 -8.42
C LEU A 67 11.31 8.24 -8.45
N ILE A 68 10.51 7.21 -8.19
CA ILE A 68 10.94 5.81 -8.29
C ILE A 68 11.41 5.51 -9.72
N LEU A 69 10.63 5.90 -10.74
CA LEU A 69 10.98 5.70 -12.13
C LEU A 69 12.30 6.37 -12.50
N PHE A 70 12.51 7.64 -12.10
CA PHE A 70 13.77 8.34 -12.32
C PHE A 70 14.93 7.65 -11.60
N THR A 71 14.74 7.20 -10.36
CA THR A 71 15.77 6.47 -9.62
C THR A 71 16.17 5.19 -10.33
N VAL A 72 15.18 4.44 -10.82
CA VAL A 72 15.42 3.21 -11.60
C VAL A 72 16.18 3.51 -12.90
N MET A 73 15.93 4.65 -13.54
CA MET A 73 16.67 5.07 -14.74
C MET A 73 18.11 5.49 -14.44
N LEU A 74 18.40 6.03 -13.24
CA LEU A 74 19.75 6.40 -12.81
C LEU A 74 20.62 5.18 -12.46
N VAL A 75 20.00 4.07 -12.06
CA VAL A 75 20.71 2.82 -11.73
C VAL A 75 21.00 2.05 -13.01
N LYS A 76 22.29 1.78 -13.26
CA LYS A 76 22.72 1.10 -14.50
C LYS A 76 22.01 -0.25 -14.70
N ARG A 77 21.48 -0.45 -15.89
CA ARG A 77 20.62 -1.59 -16.29
C ARG A 77 21.31 -2.97 -16.19
N GLU A 78 22.62 -3.03 -16.30
CA GLU A 78 23.39 -4.29 -16.36
C GLU A 78 23.42 -5.07 -15.05
N LEU A 79 23.25 -4.40 -13.91
CA LEU A 79 23.32 -5.02 -12.59
C LEU A 79 21.99 -5.63 -12.11
N ILE A 80 20.89 -5.35 -12.83
CA ILE A 80 19.54 -5.70 -12.43
C ILE A 80 19.17 -7.16 -12.78
N PHE A 81 19.93 -7.82 -13.64
CA PHE A 81 19.59 -9.11 -14.24
C PHE A 81 20.31 -10.32 -13.68
N LYS A 82 21.07 -10.20 -12.60
CA LYS A 82 21.66 -11.39 -11.96
C LYS A 82 20.54 -12.17 -11.26
N LYS A 83 19.96 -13.09 -12.01
CA LYS A 83 18.88 -13.98 -11.60
C LYS A 83 19.43 -15.02 -10.62
N ILE A 84 19.44 -14.70 -9.33
CA ILE A 84 19.50 -15.71 -8.28
C ILE A 84 18.17 -15.64 -7.52
N GLU A 85 17.12 -16.04 -8.21
CA GLU A 85 15.85 -16.32 -7.56
C GLU A 85 15.95 -17.74 -7.01
N ASP A 86 16.20 -17.87 -5.72
CA ASP A 86 16.19 -19.17 -5.05
C ASP A 86 14.75 -19.72 -5.11
N ARG A 87 14.59 -20.80 -5.88
CA ARG A 87 13.28 -21.43 -6.11
C ARG A 87 12.59 -21.82 -4.80
N LYS A 88 13.37 -22.25 -3.79
CA LYS A 88 12.84 -22.59 -2.47
C LYS A 88 12.26 -21.37 -1.76
N ARG A 89 12.96 -20.22 -1.84
CA ARG A 89 12.51 -18.95 -1.27
C ARG A 89 11.23 -18.46 -1.95
N LYS A 90 11.12 -18.62 -3.28
CA LYS A 90 9.90 -18.25 -4.02
C LYS A 90 8.70 -19.08 -3.58
N PHE A 91 8.85 -20.41 -3.48
CA PHE A 91 7.77 -21.27 -3.00
C PHE A 91 7.39 -21.00 -1.54
N ALA A 92 8.38 -20.75 -0.67
CA ALA A 92 8.12 -20.37 0.72
C ALA A 92 7.36 -19.03 0.80
N GLY A 93 7.73 -18.03 -0.03
CA GLY A 93 7.03 -16.75 -0.11
C GLY A 93 5.59 -16.88 -0.61
N ILE A 94 5.35 -17.70 -1.64
CA ILE A 94 3.99 -17.98 -2.12
C ILE A 94 3.16 -18.66 -1.03
N GLY A 95 3.75 -19.64 -0.33
CA GLY A 95 3.09 -20.30 0.79
C GLY A 95 2.72 -19.32 1.90
N LEU A 96 3.64 -18.43 2.29
CA LEU A 96 3.39 -17.38 3.27
C LEU A 96 2.27 -16.43 2.82
N MET A 97 2.30 -15.98 1.56
CA MET A 97 1.26 -15.12 0.98
C MET A 97 -0.11 -15.79 1.07
N LEU A 98 -0.22 -17.06 0.69
CA LEU A 98 -1.49 -17.79 0.74
C LEU A 98 -1.98 -17.98 2.19
N ILE A 99 -1.10 -18.27 3.14
CA ILE A 99 -1.46 -18.38 4.55
C ILE A 99 -2.04 -17.07 5.06
N ILE A 100 -1.37 -15.93 4.79
CA ILE A 100 -1.84 -14.60 5.19
C ILE A 100 -3.19 -14.29 4.55
N MET A 101 -3.33 -14.51 3.24
CA MET A 101 -4.55 -14.21 2.52
C MET A 101 -5.74 -15.04 3.04
N VAL A 102 -5.53 -16.34 3.27
CA VAL A 102 -6.58 -17.23 3.78
C VAL A 102 -6.91 -16.91 5.24
N SER A 103 -5.90 -16.72 6.10
CA SER A 103 -6.14 -16.48 7.53
C SER A 103 -6.84 -15.13 7.77
N LEU A 104 -6.36 -14.06 7.17
CA LEU A 104 -7.00 -12.75 7.30
C LEU A 104 -8.36 -12.71 6.61
N GLY A 105 -8.47 -13.28 5.40
CA GLY A 105 -9.75 -13.39 4.71
C GLY A 105 -10.79 -14.16 5.52
N ALA A 106 -10.42 -15.29 6.13
CA ALA A 106 -11.31 -16.05 6.98
C ALA A 106 -11.76 -15.28 8.23
N VAL A 107 -10.83 -14.56 8.89
CA VAL A 107 -11.15 -13.69 10.03
C VAL A 107 -12.17 -12.62 9.64
N PHE A 108 -12.00 -11.97 8.48
CA PHE A 108 -12.94 -10.96 8.00
C PHE A 108 -14.30 -11.55 7.64
N LEU A 109 -14.34 -12.70 6.96
CA LEU A 109 -15.60 -13.36 6.60
C LEU A 109 -16.38 -13.89 7.81
N ASP A 110 -15.66 -14.27 8.89
CA ASP A 110 -16.26 -14.79 10.14
C ASP A 110 -16.47 -13.70 11.20
N SER A 111 -16.03 -12.49 10.95
CA SER A 111 -16.04 -11.39 11.94
C SER A 111 -17.42 -10.92 12.37
N GLY A 112 -18.48 -11.29 11.62
CA GLY A 112 -19.86 -10.86 11.90
C GLY A 112 -20.05 -9.34 11.85
N ILE A 113 -19.12 -8.61 11.22
CA ILE A 113 -19.20 -7.16 11.04
C ILE A 113 -20.38 -6.87 10.15
N LYS A 114 -21.38 -6.19 10.71
CA LYS A 114 -22.60 -5.79 10.00
C LYS A 114 -22.45 -4.38 9.47
N THR A 115 -23.02 -4.09 8.33
CA THR A 115 -23.01 -2.75 7.74
C THR A 115 -23.85 -1.79 8.54
N ILE A 116 -23.28 -0.65 8.87
CA ILE A 116 -24.07 0.54 9.28
C ILE A 116 -24.44 1.26 7.99
N THR A 117 -25.71 1.17 7.60
CA THR A 117 -26.23 2.07 6.58
C THR A 117 -26.58 3.39 7.27
N THR A 118 -25.75 4.40 7.05
CA THR A 118 -26.09 5.76 7.48
C THR A 118 -26.69 6.50 6.29
N ASP A 119 -27.85 7.11 6.50
CA ASP A 119 -28.44 8.08 5.55
C ASP A 119 -27.71 9.44 5.59
N GLU A 120 -26.51 9.49 6.17
CA GLU A 120 -25.73 10.71 6.25
C GLU A 120 -25.05 11.02 4.92
N PRO A 121 -25.04 12.30 4.52
CA PRO A 121 -24.40 12.72 3.27
C PRO A 121 -22.89 12.42 3.31
N PRO A 122 -22.25 12.21 2.15
CA PRO A 122 -20.82 12.05 2.06
C PRO A 122 -20.09 13.22 2.73
N VAL A 123 -19.00 12.94 3.45
CA VAL A 123 -18.19 13.94 4.15
C VAL A 123 -17.69 15.01 3.16
N ASP A 124 -17.91 16.29 3.44
CA ASP A 124 -17.46 17.39 2.59
C ASP A 124 -15.93 17.56 2.67
N PHE A 125 -15.33 17.97 1.55
CA PHE A 125 -13.89 18.29 1.49
C PHE A 125 -13.44 19.35 2.49
N ARG A 126 -14.34 20.29 2.82
CA ARG A 126 -14.06 21.34 3.79
C ARG A 126 -13.89 20.79 5.19
N ASP A 127 -14.68 19.79 5.54
CA ASP A 127 -14.64 19.15 6.86
C ASP A 127 -13.35 18.34 7.01
N ILE A 128 -12.99 17.58 5.98
CA ILE A 128 -11.70 16.85 5.93
C ILE A 128 -10.52 17.85 6.02
N GLY A 129 -10.56 18.93 5.25
CA GLY A 129 -9.51 19.95 5.25
C GLY A 129 -9.38 20.70 6.57
N ALA A 130 -10.50 21.02 7.22
CA ALA A 130 -10.53 21.67 8.53
C ALA A 130 -9.97 20.74 9.61
N ASP A 131 -10.42 19.49 9.65
CA ASP A 131 -9.93 18.49 10.60
C ASP A 131 -8.43 18.26 10.44
N PHE A 132 -7.95 18.17 9.19
CA PHE A 132 -6.55 17.98 8.87
C PHE A 132 -5.66 19.08 9.45
N VAL A 133 -6.06 20.35 9.30
CA VAL A 133 -5.24 21.52 9.69
C VAL A 133 -5.44 21.92 11.14
N ILE A 134 -6.67 21.78 11.70
CA ILE A 134 -7.02 22.32 13.02
C ILE A 134 -6.91 21.28 14.12
N TYR A 135 -7.38 20.06 13.86
CA TYR A 135 -7.45 18.99 14.88
C TYR A 135 -6.25 18.05 14.85
N TYR A 136 -5.79 17.68 13.67
CA TYR A 136 -4.82 16.57 13.51
C TYR A 136 -3.38 17.03 13.25
N TRP A 137 -3.07 18.34 13.25
CA TRP A 137 -1.69 18.81 13.09
C TRP A 137 -0.68 18.21 14.11
N PRO A 138 -1.04 17.93 15.39
CA PRO A 138 -0.11 17.28 16.31
C PRO A 138 0.09 15.80 15.98
N ALA A 139 -0.91 15.17 15.35
CA ALA A 139 -0.81 13.79 14.92
C ALA A 139 0.21 13.59 13.78
N LEU A 140 0.45 14.62 12.95
CA LEU A 140 1.53 14.61 11.95
C LEU A 140 2.89 14.29 12.58
N ILE A 141 3.16 14.84 13.74
CA ILE A 141 4.44 14.64 14.46
C ILE A 141 4.51 13.25 15.10
N LEU A 142 3.39 12.76 15.63
CA LEU A 142 3.32 11.48 16.33
C LEU A 142 3.21 10.27 15.39
N MET A 143 2.60 10.42 14.23
CA MET A 143 2.37 9.30 13.32
C MET A 143 3.63 8.77 12.65
N GLY A 144 4.68 9.58 12.51
CA GLY A 144 5.99 9.09 12.07
C GLY A 144 6.57 8.01 12.99
N LEU A 145 6.19 8.02 14.27
CA LEU A 145 6.59 7.02 15.28
C LEU A 145 5.64 5.81 15.36
N ILE A 146 4.38 5.98 14.95
CA ILE A 146 3.33 4.99 15.18
C ILE A 146 3.09 4.09 13.95
N LEU A 147 3.48 4.52 12.74
CA LEU A 147 3.22 3.77 11.51
C LEU A 147 3.85 2.36 11.52
N ALA A 148 5.03 2.21 12.09
CA ALA A 148 5.68 0.91 12.20
C ALA A 148 4.95 -0.08 13.14
N GLY A 149 4.24 0.44 14.17
CA GLY A 149 3.47 -0.36 15.11
C GLY A 149 1.99 -0.52 14.76
N SER A 150 1.47 0.34 13.88
CA SER A 150 0.03 0.54 13.68
C SER A 150 -0.60 -0.46 12.72
N VAL A 151 0.18 -0.96 11.74
CA VAL A 151 -0.32 -1.97 10.79
C VAL A 151 -0.70 -3.26 11.51
N THR A 152 0.05 -3.63 12.56
CA THR A 152 -0.26 -4.79 13.39
C THR A 152 -1.33 -4.50 14.46
N GLY A 153 -1.42 -3.25 14.93
CA GLY A 153 -2.36 -2.87 15.98
C GLY A 153 -3.78 -2.58 15.48
N ALA A 154 -3.94 -2.07 14.27
CA ALA A 154 -5.26 -1.77 13.69
C ALA A 154 -6.09 -3.04 13.44
N LEU A 155 -5.46 -4.17 13.13
CA LEU A 155 -6.12 -5.47 13.01
C LEU A 155 -6.60 -6.05 14.36
N ILE A 156 -5.94 -5.70 15.48
CA ILE A 156 -6.28 -6.22 16.81
C ILE A 156 -7.35 -5.36 17.50
N LEU A 157 -7.53 -4.10 17.10
CA LEU A 157 -8.45 -3.14 17.70
C LEU A 157 -9.77 -2.95 16.94
N ALA A 158 -10.06 -3.76 15.94
CA ALA A 158 -11.42 -3.89 15.41
C ALA A 158 -12.34 -4.47 16.53
N ARG A 159 -12.57 -3.64 17.56
CA ARG A 159 -13.52 -3.92 18.61
C ARG A 159 -14.90 -4.02 17.96
N ARG A 160 -15.58 -5.13 18.28
CA ARG A 160 -16.98 -5.41 18.11
C ARG A 160 -17.86 -4.19 18.42
N GLU A 161 -18.21 -3.44 17.41
CA GLU A 161 -19.50 -2.80 17.29
C GLU A 161 -20.20 -3.51 16.14
N ASP A 162 -21.47 -3.86 16.32
CA ASP A 162 -22.26 -4.64 15.37
C ASP A 162 -22.49 -3.82 14.08
N VAL A 163 -21.46 -3.70 13.26
CA VAL A 163 -21.51 -3.12 11.92
C VAL A 163 -21.99 -4.20 10.99
N GLU A 164 -23.20 -4.07 10.44
CA GLU A 164 -23.63 -4.95 9.36
C GLU A 164 -22.73 -4.73 8.15
N MET A 165 -21.88 -5.70 7.83
CA MET A 165 -21.10 -5.66 6.59
C MET A 165 -22.06 -5.83 5.41
N THR A 166 -22.16 -4.80 4.56
CA THR A 166 -22.54 -5.04 3.17
C THR A 166 -21.43 -5.88 2.54
N ASN A 167 -21.78 -6.64 1.52
CA ASN A 167 -20.79 -7.33 0.71
C ASN A 167 -19.68 -6.36 0.24
N GLU A 168 -20.00 -5.06 0.09
CA GLU A 168 -19.08 -4.02 -0.36
C GLU A 168 -17.87 -3.82 0.58
N LEU A 169 -18.04 -3.70 1.91
CA LEU A 169 -16.90 -3.51 2.82
C LEU A 169 -15.99 -4.76 2.84
N VAL A 170 -16.58 -5.94 2.79
CA VAL A 170 -15.83 -7.21 2.69
C VAL A 170 -14.99 -7.21 1.43
N ASP A 171 -15.55 -6.80 0.30
CA ASP A 171 -14.88 -6.80 -0.99
C ASP A 171 -13.64 -5.91 -0.99
N PHE A 172 -13.73 -4.66 -0.49
CA PHE A 172 -12.59 -3.75 -0.37
C PHE A 172 -11.53 -4.31 0.61
N THR A 173 -11.97 -4.90 1.72
CA THR A 173 -11.06 -5.49 2.70
C THR A 173 -10.34 -6.71 2.13
N LEU A 174 -10.99 -7.57 1.36
CA LEU A 174 -10.34 -8.70 0.69
C LEU A 174 -9.29 -8.25 -0.31
N VAL A 175 -9.55 -7.18 -1.07
CA VAL A 175 -8.55 -6.58 -1.97
C VAL A 175 -7.35 -6.07 -1.16
N SER A 176 -7.59 -5.38 -0.06
CA SER A 176 -6.52 -4.90 0.84
C SER A 176 -5.68 -6.06 1.40
N VAL A 177 -6.32 -7.14 1.87
CA VAL A 177 -5.64 -8.35 2.36
C VAL A 177 -4.79 -8.99 1.24
N ALA A 178 -5.31 -9.04 0.02
CA ALA A 178 -4.55 -9.57 -1.12
C ALA A 178 -3.32 -8.69 -1.42
N LEU A 179 -3.46 -7.36 -1.42
CA LEU A 179 -2.34 -6.43 -1.60
C LEU A 179 -1.30 -6.57 -0.48
N LEU A 180 -1.73 -6.66 0.78
CA LEU A 180 -0.85 -6.89 1.93
C LEU A 180 -0.04 -8.19 1.76
N ALA A 181 -0.70 -9.27 1.39
CA ALA A 181 -0.05 -10.56 1.16
C ALA A 181 0.98 -10.50 0.01
N ILE A 182 0.66 -9.80 -1.09
CA ILE A 182 1.57 -9.58 -2.22
C ILE A 182 2.78 -8.74 -1.77
N GLY A 183 2.58 -7.70 -0.99
CA GLY A 183 3.66 -6.87 -0.47
C GLY A 183 4.59 -7.66 0.47
N ILE A 184 4.04 -8.46 1.39
CA ILE A 184 4.84 -9.35 2.27
C ILE A 184 5.61 -10.38 1.45
N TYR A 185 4.99 -10.98 0.42
CA TYR A 185 5.70 -11.83 -0.52
C TYR A 185 6.89 -11.08 -1.16
N GLY A 186 6.68 -9.84 -1.61
CA GLY A 186 7.73 -9.01 -2.19
C GLY A 186 8.91 -8.82 -1.25
N LEU A 187 8.67 -8.45 0.02
CA LEU A 187 9.71 -8.31 1.04
C LEU A 187 10.42 -9.64 1.35
N ALA A 188 9.68 -10.75 1.42
CA ALA A 188 10.24 -12.04 1.75
C ALA A 188 11.12 -12.64 0.64
N VAL A 189 10.77 -12.40 -0.64
CA VAL A 189 11.38 -13.08 -1.78
C VAL A 189 12.39 -12.21 -2.51
N LYS A 190 12.11 -10.90 -2.66
CA LYS A 190 12.98 -10.02 -3.47
C LYS A 190 14.21 -9.59 -2.68
N ARG A 191 15.36 -9.52 -3.35
CA ARG A 191 16.66 -9.10 -2.76
C ARG A 191 17.12 -7.73 -3.26
N ASN A 192 16.42 -7.14 -4.21
CA ASN A 192 16.72 -5.85 -4.77
C ASN A 192 16.05 -4.74 -3.95
N PHE A 193 16.82 -3.77 -3.46
CA PHE A 193 16.31 -2.66 -2.65
C PHE A 193 15.13 -1.92 -3.28
N ILE A 194 15.16 -1.68 -4.61
CA ILE A 194 14.08 -0.98 -5.29
C ILE A 194 12.79 -1.82 -5.28
N ARG A 195 12.89 -3.15 -5.50
CA ARG A 195 11.72 -4.04 -5.42
C ARG A 195 11.19 -4.19 -4.00
N MET A 196 12.06 -4.11 -3.00
CA MET A 196 11.63 -4.07 -1.60
C MET A 196 10.88 -2.78 -1.31
N LEU A 197 11.34 -1.64 -1.83
CA LEU A 197 10.60 -0.39 -1.74
C LEU A 197 9.22 -0.50 -2.40
N PHE A 198 9.10 -1.13 -3.59
CA PHE A 198 7.79 -1.40 -4.20
C PHE A 198 6.89 -2.23 -3.29
N ALA A 199 7.45 -3.23 -2.62
CA ALA A 199 6.69 -4.08 -1.70
C ALA A 199 6.19 -3.30 -0.47
N VAL A 200 7.02 -2.42 0.10
CA VAL A 200 6.63 -1.52 1.19
C VAL A 200 5.50 -0.60 0.75
N GLU A 201 5.60 0.01 -0.44
CA GLU A 201 4.55 0.87 -0.99
C GLU A 201 3.23 0.14 -1.17
N ILE A 202 3.25 -1.11 -1.65
CA ILE A 202 2.05 -1.93 -1.79
C ILE A 202 1.42 -2.21 -0.41
N ILE A 203 2.23 -2.50 0.62
CA ILE A 203 1.76 -2.75 2.00
C ILE A 203 1.09 -1.50 2.59
N ILE A 204 1.74 -0.33 2.48
CA ILE A 204 1.20 0.92 3.02
C ILE A 204 -0.14 1.25 2.34
N ASN A 205 -0.20 1.08 1.02
CA ASN A 205 -1.43 1.35 0.27
C ASN A 205 -2.54 0.32 0.54
N ALA A 206 -2.21 -0.92 0.89
CA ALA A 206 -3.18 -1.87 1.40
C ALA A 206 -3.82 -1.38 2.72
N ALA A 207 -3.00 -0.85 3.65
CA ALA A 207 -3.50 -0.25 4.89
C ALA A 207 -4.37 1.00 4.61
N ASN A 208 -3.94 1.88 3.70
CA ASN A 208 -4.71 3.07 3.31
C ASN A 208 -6.08 2.72 2.73
N LEU A 209 -6.16 1.66 1.91
CA LEU A 209 -7.43 1.19 1.38
C LEU A 209 -8.39 0.77 2.50
N ASN A 210 -7.90 0.07 3.54
CA ASN A 210 -8.70 -0.29 4.69
C ASN A 210 -9.14 0.93 5.51
N LEU A 211 -8.24 1.90 5.76
CA LEU A 211 -8.59 3.13 6.48
C LEU A 211 -9.75 3.87 5.80
N VAL A 212 -9.72 3.99 4.48
CA VAL A 212 -10.80 4.65 3.71
C VAL A 212 -12.05 3.79 3.66
N ALA A 213 -11.91 2.46 3.47
CA ALA A 213 -13.06 1.55 3.43
C ALA A 213 -13.82 1.57 4.77
N PHE A 214 -13.13 1.41 5.89
CA PHE A 214 -13.77 1.49 7.21
C PHE A 214 -14.33 2.89 7.50
N GLY A 215 -13.60 3.97 7.12
CA GLY A 215 -14.09 5.35 7.29
C GLY A 215 -15.33 5.68 6.46
N ARG A 216 -15.60 4.94 5.38
CA ARG A 216 -16.83 5.09 4.58
C ARG A 216 -18.08 4.58 5.32
N PHE A 217 -17.90 3.52 6.12
CA PHE A 217 -19.00 2.86 6.82
C PHE A 217 -19.17 3.30 8.28
N ILE A 218 -18.26 4.11 8.79
CA ILE A 218 -18.37 4.78 10.09
C ILE A 218 -18.61 6.26 9.78
N PRO A 219 -19.66 6.90 10.36
CA PRO A 219 -19.96 8.30 10.07
C PRO A 219 -18.93 9.25 10.72
N ASP A 220 -17.69 9.17 10.29
CA ASP A 220 -16.58 9.99 10.79
C ASP A 220 -15.57 10.26 9.66
N SER A 221 -15.05 11.48 9.58
CA SER A 221 -13.97 11.87 8.68
C SER A 221 -12.62 11.24 9.03
N GLY A 222 -12.50 10.61 10.20
CA GLY A 222 -11.25 10.11 10.76
C GLY A 222 -10.52 9.12 9.84
N GLY A 223 -11.21 8.17 9.23
CA GLY A 223 -10.62 7.18 8.34
C GLY A 223 -9.97 7.80 7.10
N GLN A 224 -10.66 8.74 6.46
CA GLN A 224 -10.12 9.46 5.29
C GLN A 224 -8.97 10.39 5.70
N THR A 225 -9.10 11.10 6.81
CA THR A 225 -8.05 11.97 7.36
C THR A 225 -6.80 11.17 7.69
N LEU A 226 -6.92 10.02 8.34
CA LEU A 226 -5.80 9.13 8.64
C LEU A 226 -5.12 8.60 7.37
N ALA A 227 -5.87 8.26 6.33
CA ALA A 227 -5.31 7.85 5.05
C ALA A 227 -4.49 8.97 4.41
N LEU A 228 -4.93 10.23 4.47
CA LEU A 228 -4.17 11.38 3.97
C LEU A 228 -2.84 11.57 4.71
N PHE A 229 -2.84 11.44 6.04
CA PHE A 229 -1.61 11.48 6.82
C PHE A 229 -0.67 10.34 6.45
N SER A 230 -1.19 9.11 6.33
CA SER A 230 -0.41 7.95 5.93
C SER A 230 0.26 8.16 4.56
N ILE A 231 -0.48 8.70 3.58
CA ILE A 231 0.05 9.02 2.25
C ILE A 231 1.18 10.07 2.34
N ALA A 232 1.00 11.11 3.15
CA ALA A 232 2.01 12.16 3.31
C ALA A 232 3.30 11.63 3.97
N ILE A 233 3.18 10.74 4.97
CA ILE A 233 4.32 10.13 5.64
C ILE A 233 5.05 9.15 4.71
N ALA A 234 4.31 8.32 3.97
CA ALA A 234 4.89 7.40 3.00
C ALA A 234 5.68 8.15 1.91
N ALA A 235 5.20 9.33 1.47
CA ALA A 235 5.96 10.18 0.55
C ALA A 235 7.33 10.57 1.11
N ALA A 236 7.40 10.94 2.40
CA ALA A 236 8.66 11.27 3.07
C ALA A 236 9.56 10.02 3.23
N GLU A 237 8.98 8.87 3.58
CA GLU A 237 9.69 7.60 3.71
C GLU A 237 10.34 7.16 2.39
N VAL A 238 9.61 7.25 1.28
CA VAL A 238 10.13 6.96 -0.07
C VAL A 238 11.28 7.89 -0.44
N ALA A 239 11.17 9.19 -0.16
CA ALA A 239 12.24 10.14 -0.45
C ALA A 239 13.54 9.77 0.29
N VAL A 240 13.46 9.40 1.56
CA VAL A 240 14.60 8.92 2.36
C VAL A 240 15.10 7.58 1.82
N GLY A 241 14.21 6.62 1.55
CA GLY A 241 14.55 5.29 1.03
C GLY A 241 15.27 5.38 -0.32
N LEU A 242 14.76 6.19 -1.24
CA LEU A 242 15.42 6.40 -2.54
C LEU A 242 16.79 7.07 -2.39
N SER A 243 16.93 8.03 -1.49
CA SER A 243 18.21 8.68 -1.20
C SER A 243 19.24 7.67 -0.71
N LEU A 244 18.86 6.78 0.20
CA LEU A 244 19.72 5.70 0.70
C LEU A 244 20.09 4.71 -0.41
N ILE A 245 19.15 4.33 -1.27
CA ILE A 245 19.40 3.44 -2.41
C ILE A 245 20.40 4.08 -3.38
N ILE A 246 20.27 5.37 -3.69
CA ILE A 246 21.20 6.09 -4.56
C ILE A 246 22.61 6.14 -3.94
N VAL A 247 22.73 6.42 -2.65
CA VAL A 247 24.02 6.45 -1.93
C VAL A 247 24.63 5.06 -1.93
N ALA A 248 23.86 4.03 -1.58
CA ALA A 248 24.33 2.64 -1.59
C ALA A 248 24.77 2.23 -2.99
N TYR A 249 24.02 2.58 -4.04
CA TYR A 249 24.41 2.31 -5.40
C TYR A 249 25.69 3.04 -5.81
N ARG A 250 25.89 4.30 -5.40
CA ARG A 250 27.14 5.04 -5.67
C ARG A 250 28.37 4.38 -5.02
N MET A 251 28.21 3.85 -3.80
CA MET A 251 29.29 3.23 -3.04
C MET A 251 29.63 1.82 -3.55
N TYR A 252 28.61 1.02 -3.84
CA TYR A 252 28.78 -0.42 -4.11
C TYR A 252 28.51 -0.81 -5.56
N GLN A 253 28.02 0.12 -6.39
CA GLN A 253 27.62 -0.11 -7.79
C GLN A 253 26.62 -1.27 -7.95
N ASN A 254 25.87 -1.59 -6.89
CA ASN A 254 24.89 -2.66 -6.82
C ASN A 254 23.70 -2.26 -5.96
N VAL A 255 22.54 -2.92 -6.17
CA VAL A 255 21.32 -2.76 -5.40
C VAL A 255 20.79 -4.08 -4.83
N ASP A 256 21.57 -5.15 -4.88
CA ASP A 256 21.23 -6.45 -4.29
C ASP A 256 21.69 -6.50 -2.83
N ILE A 257 20.76 -6.79 -1.91
CA ILE A 257 21.03 -6.90 -0.47
C ILE A 257 22.12 -7.94 -0.16
N ALA A 258 22.23 -8.99 -0.95
CA ALA A 258 23.20 -10.05 -0.70
C ALA A 258 24.65 -9.57 -0.73
N ASP A 259 24.91 -8.50 -1.50
CA ASP A 259 26.26 -7.96 -1.67
C ASP A 259 26.67 -6.99 -0.55
N PHE A 260 25.71 -6.58 0.33
CA PHE A 260 25.95 -5.70 1.50
C PHE A 260 26.30 -6.48 2.80
N ARG A 261 26.61 -7.77 2.71
CA ARG A 261 26.89 -8.59 3.89
C ARG A 261 28.30 -8.43 4.48
N SER A 262 29.19 -7.69 3.85
CA SER A 262 30.53 -7.47 4.36
C SER A 262 30.61 -6.17 5.19
N LEU A 263 30.11 -6.22 6.43
CA LEU A 263 30.55 -5.31 7.48
C LEU A 263 31.98 -5.70 7.89
N LYS A 264 32.94 -5.49 6.99
CA LYS A 264 34.35 -5.44 7.38
C LYS A 264 34.74 -3.97 7.43
N GLY A 265 34.76 -3.39 8.63
CA GLY A 265 35.61 -2.27 8.97
C GLY A 265 37.05 -2.74 9.06
#